data_a930aa2804354aa0a4f595c4e93672a1
#
_entry.id   a930aa2804354aa0a4f595c4e93672a1
#
_cell.length_a   1.000
_cell.length_b   1.000
_cell.length_c   1.000
_cell.angle_alpha   90.00
_cell.angle_beta   90.00
_cell.angle_gamma   90.00
#
_symmetry.space_group_name_H-M   'P 1'
#
loop_
_entity.id
_entity.type
_entity.pdbx_description
1 polymer ?
#
loop_
_entity_poly.entity_id
_entity_poly.type
_entity_poly.pdbx_seq_one_letter_code
_entity_poly.pdbx_strand_id
1 'polypeptide(L)'
;MTLFTKSLSVCAGALLVTGILFTGFRSADEEHIAVVGRPSTKVANVNYTASRAPLKPLQFIKLPVGSIQPEGWLRKYLELQRDGLTGHLGEICAWLEKNDNAWLTAGGQHGWEEVPYWLKGYGNLAYILNDPKMIAETKVWLEGVFKSVQPDGYFGPVNEQDGRRELWANMIMLWCMQSYYEYSGDQRVIDLMTNYFKWQLTVDDSKFLRDYWENSRGGDNLWSVYWLYNITGDSFLLELAEKIHRCTADWTMDSRLPNWHNVNVA
;
A
#
# COMPACT_ATOMS: atom_id res chain seq x y z
N MET A 1 56.60 -54.35 28.64
CA MET A 1 56.67 -52.98 28.15
C MET A 1 55.61 -52.70 27.10
N THR A 2 54.34 -52.96 27.46
CA THR A 2 53.19 -52.79 26.48
C THR A 2 51.87 -52.52 27.20
N LEU A 3 51.88 -51.65 28.22
CA LEU A 3 50.66 -51.27 28.95
C LEU A 3 50.45 -49.75 29.14
N PHE A 4 51.38 -48.92 28.59
CA PHE A 4 51.32 -47.45 28.79
C PHE A 4 50.83 -46.69 27.54
N THR A 5 50.64 -47.35 26.39
CA THR A 5 50.25 -46.65 25.15
C THR A 5 48.75 -46.68 24.83
N LYS A 6 47.91 -47.41 25.59
CA LYS A 6 46.47 -47.48 25.34
C LYS A 6 45.64 -46.47 26.14
N SER A 7 46.18 -45.86 27.17
CA SER A 7 45.45 -44.90 28.01
C SER A 7 45.48 -43.47 27.50
N LEU A 8 46.44 -43.06 26.69
CA LEU A 8 46.54 -41.69 26.15
C LEU A 8 45.62 -41.45 24.95
N SER A 9 45.28 -42.48 24.18
CA SER A 9 44.40 -42.33 23.02
C SER A 9 42.92 -42.13 23.38
N VAL A 10 42.48 -42.60 24.55
CA VAL A 10 41.10 -42.41 25.02
C VAL A 10 40.87 -41.03 25.62
N CYS A 11 41.86 -40.47 26.27
CA CYS A 11 41.76 -39.10 26.78
C CYS A 11 41.82 -38.01 25.69
N ALA A 12 42.51 -38.24 24.57
CA ALA A 12 42.55 -37.27 23.47
C ALA A 12 41.23 -37.25 22.67
N GLY A 13 40.57 -38.41 22.56
CA GLY A 13 39.25 -38.51 21.91
C GLY A 13 38.13 -37.87 22.71
N ALA A 14 38.16 -37.97 24.04
CA ALA A 14 37.17 -37.36 24.90
C ALA A 14 37.29 -35.80 24.98
N LEU A 15 38.48 -35.27 24.88
CA LEU A 15 38.72 -33.82 24.84
C LEU A 15 38.32 -33.18 23.50
N LEU A 16 38.41 -33.91 22.39
CA LEU A 16 37.97 -33.42 21.09
C LEU A 16 36.43 -33.42 20.94
N VAL A 17 35.74 -34.40 21.54
CA VAL A 17 34.28 -34.49 21.51
C VAL A 17 33.65 -33.44 22.43
N THR A 18 34.25 -33.13 23.57
CA THR A 18 33.79 -32.04 24.47
C THR A 18 34.07 -30.64 23.86
N GLY A 19 35.15 -30.46 23.11
CA GLY A 19 35.46 -29.20 22.43
C GLY A 19 34.47 -28.86 21.30
N ILE A 20 33.96 -29.90 20.57
CA ILE A 20 33.01 -29.70 19.47
C ILE A 20 31.58 -29.42 20.00
N LEU A 21 31.24 -29.91 21.17
CA LEU A 21 29.92 -29.65 21.78
C LEU A 21 29.78 -28.24 22.37
N PHE A 22 30.89 -27.55 22.67
CA PHE A 22 30.86 -26.18 23.20
C PHE A 22 30.91 -25.07 22.11
N THR A 23 31.25 -25.41 20.86
CA THR A 23 31.27 -24.41 19.77
C THR A 23 29.90 -24.24 19.10
N GLY A 24 28.86 -24.97 19.53
CA GLY A 24 27.50 -24.90 18.96
C GLY A 24 26.51 -23.98 19.70
N PHE A 25 26.83 -23.47 20.85
CA PHE A 25 26.04 -22.43 21.51
C PHE A 25 26.47 -21.07 20.93
N ARG A 26 25.88 -20.70 19.78
CA ARG A 26 25.73 -19.27 19.52
C ARG A 26 24.92 -18.73 20.68
N SER A 27 25.51 -17.79 21.43
CA SER A 27 24.74 -16.93 22.30
C SER A 27 23.60 -16.39 21.44
N ALA A 28 22.37 -16.64 21.80
CA ALA A 28 21.26 -15.85 21.28
C ALA A 28 21.71 -14.39 21.46
N ASP A 29 21.79 -13.63 20.37
CA ASP A 29 21.98 -12.20 20.48
C ASP A 29 20.93 -11.73 21.49
N GLU A 30 21.40 -11.22 22.63
CA GLU A 30 20.49 -10.62 23.60
C GLU A 30 19.79 -9.50 22.83
N GLU A 31 18.50 -9.66 22.58
CA GLU A 31 17.69 -8.60 22.02
C GLU A 31 17.77 -7.40 22.99
N HIS A 32 18.59 -6.44 22.65
CA HIS A 32 18.72 -5.21 23.42
C HIS A 32 17.46 -4.37 23.18
N ILE A 33 16.53 -4.48 24.12
CA ILE A 33 15.39 -3.56 24.17
C ILE A 33 15.88 -2.23 24.69
N ALA A 34 15.87 -1.21 23.85
CA ALA A 34 16.19 0.16 24.22
C ALA A 34 14.93 1.01 24.35
N VAL A 35 14.80 1.71 25.47
CA VAL A 35 13.77 2.74 25.64
C VAL A 35 14.31 4.06 25.11
N VAL A 36 13.67 4.63 24.09
CA VAL A 36 14.04 5.91 23.50
C VAL A 36 12.94 6.93 23.75
N GLY A 37 13.31 8.16 24.11
CA GLY A 37 12.35 9.24 24.32
C GLY A 37 11.70 9.73 23.02
N ARG A 38 12.37 9.53 21.89
CA ARG A 38 11.87 9.89 20.55
C ARG A 38 12.49 8.98 19.50
N PRO A 39 11.69 8.41 18.59
CA PRO A 39 12.21 7.64 17.46
C PRO A 39 13.10 8.49 16.54
N SER A 40 14.08 7.84 15.90
CA SER A 40 14.89 8.48 14.87
C SER A 40 14.04 8.79 13.63
N THR A 41 14.23 10.00 13.06
CA THR A 41 13.63 10.39 11.77
C THR A 41 14.52 10.05 10.58
N LYS A 42 15.69 9.42 10.82
CA LYS A 42 16.68 9.04 9.79
C LYS A 42 16.59 7.57 9.40
N VAL A 43 15.41 6.99 9.46
CA VAL A 43 15.17 5.59 9.07
C VAL A 43 14.64 5.50 7.66
N ALA A 44 14.96 4.38 7.00
CA ALA A 44 14.47 4.03 5.68
C ALA A 44 14.16 2.54 5.64
N ASN A 45 13.32 2.13 4.71
CA ASN A 45 13.12 0.74 4.35
C ASN A 45 13.39 0.55 2.85
N VAL A 46 13.15 -0.66 2.32
CA VAL A 46 13.43 -0.98 0.92
C VAL A 46 12.58 -0.16 -0.07
N ASN A 47 11.41 0.31 0.35
CA ASN A 47 10.48 1.00 -0.54
C ASN A 47 10.61 2.52 -0.46
N TYR A 48 10.83 3.08 0.73
CA TYR A 48 10.87 4.54 0.90
C TYR A 48 11.65 4.97 2.14
N THR A 49 12.05 6.25 2.12
CA THR A 49 12.63 6.94 3.27
C THR A 49 11.53 7.53 4.16
N ALA A 50 11.89 7.88 5.40
CA ALA A 50 11.08 8.82 6.18
C ALA A 50 11.07 10.15 5.44
N SER A 51 9.90 10.74 5.23
CA SER A 51 9.64 11.92 4.38
C SER A 51 10.84 12.62 3.76
N ARG A 52 10.89 12.61 2.43
CA ARG A 52 11.94 13.27 1.65
C ARG A 52 11.81 14.79 1.77
N ALA A 53 12.94 15.52 1.92
CA ALA A 53 12.93 16.98 1.89
C ALA A 53 12.27 17.54 0.60
N PRO A 54 11.49 18.63 0.64
CA PRO A 54 11.29 19.55 1.76
C PRO A 54 10.20 19.14 2.77
N LEU A 55 9.59 17.96 2.62
CA LEU A 55 8.56 17.50 3.56
C LEU A 55 9.15 17.34 4.97
N LYS A 56 8.33 17.62 5.99
CA LYS A 56 8.76 17.44 7.38
C LYS A 56 9.03 15.95 7.64
N PRO A 57 10.18 15.61 8.26
CA PRO A 57 10.48 14.24 8.64
C PRO A 57 9.42 13.67 9.57
N LEU A 58 8.96 12.46 9.26
CA LEU A 58 8.07 11.71 10.13
C LEU A 58 8.87 10.93 11.18
N GLN A 59 8.27 10.74 12.35
CA GLN A 59 8.86 9.91 13.43
C GLN A 59 8.72 8.41 13.13
N PHE A 60 7.73 8.05 12.35
CA PHE A 60 7.45 6.68 11.93
C PHE A 60 7.36 6.63 10.42
N ILE A 61 7.83 5.54 9.83
CA ILE A 61 7.62 5.23 8.42
C ILE A 61 6.68 4.05 8.30
N LYS A 62 5.84 4.07 7.27
CA LYS A 62 4.96 2.96 6.96
C LYS A 62 5.80 1.73 6.63
N LEU A 63 5.43 0.59 7.18
CA LEU A 63 5.99 -0.69 6.75
C LEU A 63 5.26 -1.16 5.48
N PRO A 64 5.98 -1.79 4.52
CA PRO A 64 5.35 -2.42 3.38
C PRO A 64 4.30 -3.44 3.80
N VAL A 65 3.22 -3.56 3.05
CA VAL A 65 2.20 -4.57 3.33
C VAL A 65 2.80 -5.98 3.34
N GLY A 66 2.45 -6.78 4.35
CA GLY A 66 3.02 -8.11 4.53
C GLY A 66 4.36 -8.16 5.27
N SER A 67 4.97 -7.02 5.64
CA SER A 67 6.20 -6.99 6.44
C SER A 67 6.03 -7.59 7.84
N ILE A 68 4.83 -7.51 8.39
CA ILE A 68 4.48 -8.10 9.69
C ILE A 68 3.50 -9.24 9.42
N GLN A 69 3.85 -10.42 9.91
CA GLN A 69 2.99 -11.61 9.83
C GLN A 69 2.26 -11.77 11.17
N PRO A 70 0.93 -11.65 11.18
CA PRO A 70 0.15 -11.85 12.40
C PRO A 70 0.13 -13.33 12.80
N GLU A 71 0.18 -13.59 14.10
CA GLU A 71 0.08 -14.91 14.69
C GLU A 71 -1.06 -15.00 15.71
N GLY A 72 -1.33 -16.22 16.19
CA GLY A 72 -2.31 -16.49 17.24
C GLY A 72 -3.72 -16.02 16.88
N TRP A 73 -4.37 -15.32 17.79
CA TRP A 73 -5.75 -14.86 17.63
C TRP A 73 -5.92 -13.85 16.48
N LEU A 74 -4.90 -13.00 16.24
CA LEU A 74 -4.96 -12.02 15.17
C LEU A 74 -4.93 -12.68 13.80
N ARG A 75 -4.06 -13.68 13.60
CA ARG A 75 -4.07 -14.48 12.37
C ARG A 75 -5.41 -15.18 12.18
N LYS A 76 -5.96 -15.79 13.25
CA LYS A 76 -7.28 -16.42 13.18
C LYS A 76 -8.38 -15.45 12.78
N TYR A 77 -8.31 -14.22 13.26
CA TYR A 77 -9.26 -13.18 12.89
C TYR A 77 -9.19 -12.83 11.38
N LEU A 78 -7.99 -12.73 10.82
CA LEU A 78 -7.82 -12.50 9.38
C LEU A 78 -8.29 -13.69 8.54
N GLU A 79 -8.07 -14.91 9.01
CA GLU A 79 -8.60 -16.12 8.36
C GLU A 79 -10.13 -16.12 8.36
N LEU A 80 -10.78 -15.71 9.44
CA LEU A 80 -12.24 -15.56 9.48
C LEU A 80 -12.75 -14.49 8.51
N GLN A 81 -12.00 -13.42 8.26
CA GLN A 81 -12.35 -12.44 7.23
C GLN A 81 -12.21 -13.03 5.83
N ARG A 82 -11.13 -13.80 5.56
CA ARG A 82 -10.95 -14.52 4.29
C ARG A 82 -12.09 -15.50 4.02
N ASP A 83 -12.42 -16.30 5.02
CA ASP A 83 -13.44 -17.37 4.91
C ASP A 83 -14.88 -16.83 5.06
N GLY A 84 -15.02 -15.54 5.41
CA GLY A 84 -16.27 -14.83 5.59
C GLY A 84 -16.57 -13.82 4.50
N LEU A 85 -17.30 -12.76 4.86
CA LEU A 85 -17.82 -11.78 3.91
C LEU A 85 -16.74 -11.11 3.07
N THR A 86 -15.60 -10.75 3.66
CA THR A 86 -14.51 -10.07 2.91
C THR A 86 -14.02 -10.94 1.75
N GLY A 87 -13.80 -12.24 2.00
CA GLY A 87 -13.31 -13.16 0.97
C GLY A 87 -14.36 -13.52 -0.08
N HIS A 88 -15.65 -13.47 0.28
CA HIS A 88 -16.77 -13.92 -0.56
C HIS A 88 -17.68 -12.80 -1.07
N LEU A 89 -17.36 -11.54 -0.78
CA LEU A 89 -18.20 -10.41 -1.19
C LEU A 89 -18.39 -10.35 -2.73
N GLY A 90 -17.35 -10.68 -3.49
CA GLY A 90 -17.41 -10.72 -4.96
C GLY A 90 -18.39 -11.76 -5.54
N GLU A 91 -18.86 -12.71 -4.72
CA GLU A 91 -19.82 -13.74 -5.14
C GLU A 91 -21.28 -13.28 -5.01
N ILE A 92 -21.54 -12.25 -4.20
CA ILE A 92 -22.90 -11.83 -3.82
C ILE A 92 -23.17 -10.35 -4.04
N CYS A 93 -22.18 -9.54 -4.35
CA CYS A 93 -22.32 -8.10 -4.53
C CYS A 93 -22.35 -7.75 -6.02
N ALA A 94 -23.47 -7.23 -6.50
CA ALA A 94 -23.63 -6.84 -7.89
C ALA A 94 -22.59 -5.80 -8.36
N TRP A 95 -22.13 -4.92 -7.48
CA TRP A 95 -21.10 -3.94 -7.81
C TRP A 95 -19.72 -4.55 -8.11
N LEU A 96 -19.51 -5.82 -7.70
CA LEU A 96 -18.27 -6.56 -7.93
C LEU A 96 -18.39 -7.61 -9.03
N GLU A 97 -19.51 -7.68 -9.72
CA GLU A 97 -19.64 -8.47 -10.94
C GLU A 97 -18.62 -7.98 -11.98
N LYS A 98 -17.96 -8.92 -12.65
CA LYS A 98 -16.91 -8.60 -13.63
C LYS A 98 -17.45 -8.17 -14.98
N ASN A 99 -18.65 -8.64 -15.31
CA ASN A 99 -19.30 -8.26 -16.55
C ASN A 99 -19.77 -6.80 -16.47
N ASP A 100 -19.45 -6.01 -17.48
CA ASP A 100 -19.79 -4.58 -17.54
C ASP A 100 -19.27 -3.74 -16.35
N ASN A 101 -18.18 -4.19 -15.72
CA ASN A 101 -17.56 -3.46 -14.62
C ASN A 101 -16.63 -2.37 -15.14
N ALA A 102 -16.74 -1.18 -14.58
CA ALA A 102 -16.02 0.02 -15.02
C ALA A 102 -14.49 -0.10 -14.93
N TRP A 103 -13.95 -1.00 -14.10
CA TRP A 103 -12.52 -1.24 -13.97
C TRP A 103 -11.97 -2.33 -14.88
N LEU A 104 -12.85 -3.15 -15.47
CA LEU A 104 -12.47 -4.28 -16.33
C LEU A 104 -12.88 -4.11 -17.78
N THR A 105 -13.91 -3.29 -18.03
CA THR A 105 -14.49 -3.06 -19.34
C THR A 105 -14.54 -1.57 -19.63
N ALA A 106 -14.07 -1.16 -20.80
CA ALA A 106 -14.20 0.23 -21.24
C ALA A 106 -15.70 0.60 -21.31
N GLY A 107 -16.06 1.72 -20.68
CA GLY A 107 -17.45 2.16 -20.58
C GLY A 107 -18.35 1.33 -19.67
N GLY A 108 -17.79 0.47 -18.85
CA GLY A 108 -18.54 -0.31 -17.86
C GLY A 108 -19.36 0.57 -16.92
N GLN A 109 -20.54 0.10 -16.53
CA GLN A 109 -21.59 0.94 -15.94
C GLN A 109 -21.65 0.88 -14.41
N HIS A 110 -20.90 -0.02 -13.75
CA HIS A 110 -20.95 -0.19 -12.30
C HIS A 110 -19.60 -0.44 -11.66
N GLY A 111 -19.57 -0.38 -10.34
CA GLY A 111 -18.39 -0.69 -9.53
C GLY A 111 -17.36 0.46 -9.45
N TRP A 112 -17.79 1.70 -9.69
CA TRP A 112 -16.88 2.85 -9.77
C TRP A 112 -16.04 3.05 -8.49
N GLU A 113 -16.69 3.26 -7.35
CA GLU A 113 -16.00 3.39 -6.06
C GLU A 113 -16.03 2.11 -5.23
N GLU A 114 -17.01 1.24 -5.45
CA GLU A 114 -17.21 0.02 -4.67
C GLU A 114 -16.08 -0.98 -4.86
N VAL A 115 -15.60 -1.13 -6.11
CA VAL A 115 -14.45 -2.02 -6.41
C VAL A 115 -13.19 -1.57 -5.69
N PRO A 116 -12.73 -0.31 -5.78
CA PRO A 116 -11.56 0.14 -5.03
C PRO A 116 -11.71 0.01 -3.51
N TYR A 117 -12.88 0.29 -2.95
CA TYR A 117 -13.13 0.13 -1.52
C TYR A 117 -12.97 -1.32 -1.06
N TRP A 118 -13.61 -2.24 -1.78
CA TRP A 118 -13.46 -3.66 -1.50
C TRP A 118 -12.03 -4.14 -1.73
N LEU A 119 -11.44 -3.79 -2.87
CA LEU A 119 -10.11 -4.25 -3.28
C LEU A 119 -9.02 -3.79 -2.31
N LYS A 120 -9.15 -2.59 -1.72
CA LYS A 120 -8.24 -2.09 -0.69
C LYS A 120 -8.19 -3.03 0.53
N GLY A 121 -9.33 -3.52 0.98
CA GLY A 121 -9.41 -4.48 2.08
C GLY A 121 -8.99 -5.89 1.65
N TYR A 122 -9.58 -6.37 0.56
CA TYR A 122 -9.35 -7.72 0.03
C TYR A 122 -7.89 -7.95 -0.38
N GLY A 123 -7.29 -7.02 -1.12
CA GLY A 123 -5.90 -7.12 -1.55
C GLY A 123 -4.92 -7.08 -0.38
N ASN A 124 -5.12 -6.19 0.59
CA ASN A 124 -4.27 -6.17 1.78
C ASN A 124 -4.38 -7.47 2.59
N LEU A 125 -5.58 -8.01 2.75
CA LEU A 125 -5.79 -9.30 3.40
C LEU A 125 -5.08 -10.43 2.65
N ALA A 126 -5.17 -10.42 1.30
CA ALA A 126 -4.48 -11.38 0.44
C ALA A 126 -2.96 -11.38 0.66
N TYR A 127 -2.37 -10.19 0.70
CA TYR A 127 -0.91 -10.03 0.88
C TYR A 127 -0.45 -10.40 2.28
N ILE A 128 -1.18 -10.00 3.31
CA ILE A 128 -0.84 -10.32 4.71
C ILE A 128 -0.94 -11.83 4.98
N LEU A 129 -1.97 -12.49 4.45
CA LEU A 129 -2.13 -13.94 4.59
C LEU A 129 -1.27 -14.74 3.60
N ASN A 130 -0.69 -14.07 2.60
CA ASN A 130 -0.03 -14.69 1.46
C ASN A 130 -0.93 -15.76 0.79
N ASP A 131 -2.22 -15.43 0.62
CA ASP A 131 -3.22 -16.34 0.05
C ASP A 131 -3.18 -16.29 -1.49
N PRO A 132 -2.78 -17.39 -2.15
CA PRO A 132 -2.56 -17.38 -3.60
C PRO A 132 -3.84 -17.17 -4.41
N LYS A 133 -5.01 -17.58 -3.92
CA LYS A 133 -6.29 -17.37 -4.62
C LYS A 133 -6.69 -15.91 -4.57
N MET A 134 -6.62 -15.31 -3.38
CA MET A 134 -6.94 -13.90 -3.20
C MET A 134 -5.95 -12.99 -3.94
N ILE A 135 -4.67 -13.34 -3.96
CA ILE A 135 -3.63 -12.62 -4.73
C ILE A 135 -3.95 -12.69 -6.22
N ALA A 136 -4.30 -13.87 -6.74
CA ALA A 136 -4.67 -14.04 -8.14
C ALA A 136 -5.91 -13.24 -8.52
N GLU A 137 -6.93 -13.24 -7.68
CA GLU A 137 -8.14 -12.42 -7.88
C GLU A 137 -7.82 -10.91 -7.85
N THR A 138 -7.08 -10.46 -6.85
CA THR A 138 -6.59 -9.06 -6.78
C THR A 138 -5.91 -8.65 -8.07
N LYS A 139 -5.04 -9.53 -8.61
CA LYS A 139 -4.31 -9.26 -9.85
C LYS A 139 -5.22 -9.08 -11.06
N VAL A 140 -6.35 -9.78 -11.15
CA VAL A 140 -7.32 -9.57 -12.24
C VAL A 140 -7.78 -8.12 -12.29
N TRP A 141 -8.14 -7.54 -11.16
CA TRP A 141 -8.60 -6.16 -11.05
C TRP A 141 -7.49 -5.15 -11.35
N LEU A 142 -6.28 -5.38 -10.83
CA LEU A 142 -5.14 -4.50 -11.08
C LEU A 142 -4.69 -4.54 -12.54
N GLU A 143 -4.75 -5.68 -13.21
CA GLU A 143 -4.48 -5.76 -14.65
C GLU A 143 -5.55 -5.00 -15.47
N GLY A 144 -6.81 -4.95 -14.99
CA GLY A 144 -7.83 -4.05 -15.54
C GLY A 144 -7.44 -2.59 -15.44
N VAL A 145 -6.96 -2.17 -14.27
CA VAL A 145 -6.44 -0.81 -14.05
C VAL A 145 -5.30 -0.47 -15.02
N PHE A 146 -4.29 -1.34 -15.16
CA PHE A 146 -3.20 -1.12 -16.10
C PHE A 146 -3.67 -1.01 -17.56
N LYS A 147 -4.68 -1.78 -17.94
CA LYS A 147 -5.27 -1.72 -19.29
C LYS A 147 -6.09 -0.46 -19.55
N SER A 148 -6.62 0.17 -18.50
CA SER A 148 -7.45 1.38 -18.61
C SER A 148 -6.63 2.66 -18.85
N VAL A 149 -5.29 2.59 -18.76
CA VAL A 149 -4.41 3.75 -18.95
C VAL A 149 -4.57 4.32 -20.33
N GLN A 150 -4.85 5.63 -20.40
CA GLN A 150 -5.04 6.38 -21.63
C GLN A 150 -3.74 7.08 -22.09
N PRO A 151 -3.66 7.48 -23.36
CA PRO A 151 -2.44 8.11 -23.91
C PRO A 151 -2.01 9.39 -23.19
N ASP A 152 -2.95 10.11 -22.56
CA ASP A 152 -2.66 11.33 -21.79
C ASP A 152 -2.24 11.07 -20.35
N GLY A 153 -2.27 9.81 -19.91
CA GLY A 153 -1.89 9.37 -18.55
C GLY A 153 -3.05 9.17 -17.57
N TYR A 154 -4.28 9.53 -17.96
CA TYR A 154 -5.44 9.18 -17.16
C TYR A 154 -5.63 7.65 -17.10
N PHE A 155 -6.18 7.13 -16.01
CA PHE A 155 -6.57 5.73 -15.86
C PHE A 155 -7.92 5.62 -15.15
N GLY A 156 -8.56 4.46 -15.30
CA GLY A 156 -9.81 4.16 -14.62
C GLY A 156 -11.07 4.52 -15.41
N PRO A 157 -12.21 4.51 -14.74
CA PRO A 157 -13.50 4.68 -15.37
C PRO A 157 -13.67 6.02 -16.07
N VAL A 158 -14.34 6.00 -17.23
CA VAL A 158 -14.77 7.19 -17.96
C VAL A 158 -16.27 7.04 -18.24
N ASN A 159 -17.03 8.07 -17.90
CA ASN A 159 -18.44 8.09 -18.23
C ASN A 159 -18.62 8.21 -19.75
N GLU A 160 -19.21 7.24 -20.41
CA GLU A 160 -19.39 7.22 -21.87
C GLU A 160 -20.35 8.29 -22.38
N GLN A 161 -21.29 8.74 -21.55
CA GLN A 161 -22.33 9.68 -21.97
C GLN A 161 -21.80 11.11 -22.11
N ASP A 162 -20.93 11.52 -21.19
CA ASP A 162 -20.41 12.88 -21.11
C ASP A 162 -18.88 12.99 -21.12
N GLY A 163 -18.18 11.86 -21.17
CA GLY A 163 -16.73 11.78 -21.14
C GLY A 163 -16.11 12.17 -19.79
N ARG A 164 -16.91 12.26 -18.73
CA ARG A 164 -16.42 12.66 -17.40
C ARG A 164 -15.45 11.62 -16.85
N ARG A 165 -14.34 12.12 -16.35
CA ARG A 165 -13.29 11.39 -15.65
C ARG A 165 -13.43 11.67 -14.17
N GLU A 166 -13.73 10.66 -13.39
CA GLU A 166 -13.88 10.80 -11.95
C GLU A 166 -12.55 10.58 -11.24
N LEU A 167 -12.23 11.50 -10.32
CA LEU A 167 -10.99 11.43 -9.55
C LEU A 167 -11.16 10.71 -8.22
N TRP A 168 -12.38 10.71 -7.65
CA TRP A 168 -12.59 10.13 -6.32
C TRP A 168 -12.33 8.63 -6.28
N ALA A 169 -12.94 7.85 -7.17
CA ALA A 169 -12.71 6.41 -7.25
C ALA A 169 -11.23 6.07 -7.51
N ASN A 170 -10.56 6.89 -8.33
CA ASN A 170 -9.13 6.76 -8.61
C ASN A 170 -8.27 7.00 -7.37
N MET A 171 -8.63 7.93 -6.47
CA MET A 171 -7.91 8.16 -5.21
C MET A 171 -7.84 6.89 -4.36
N ILE A 172 -8.96 6.15 -4.28
CA ILE A 172 -9.01 4.89 -3.54
C ILE A 172 -8.22 3.79 -4.28
N MET A 173 -8.33 3.72 -5.60
CA MET A 173 -7.58 2.75 -6.40
C MET A 173 -6.07 2.96 -6.29
N LEU A 174 -5.60 4.21 -6.18
CA LEU A 174 -4.19 4.50 -5.94
C LEU A 174 -3.66 3.86 -4.66
N TRP A 175 -4.48 3.70 -3.63
CA TRP A 175 -4.10 2.99 -2.41
C TRP A 175 -3.95 1.48 -2.65
N CYS A 176 -4.82 0.89 -3.49
CA CYS A 176 -4.67 -0.51 -3.91
C CYS A 176 -3.38 -0.71 -4.68
N MET A 177 -3.05 0.21 -5.59
CA MET A 177 -1.83 0.18 -6.38
C MET A 177 -0.57 0.33 -5.50
N GLN A 178 -0.59 1.22 -4.50
CA GLN A 178 0.51 1.37 -3.53
C GLN A 178 0.75 0.06 -2.77
N SER A 179 -0.31 -0.55 -2.25
CA SER A 179 -0.20 -1.84 -1.54
C SER A 179 0.33 -2.95 -2.45
N TYR A 180 -0.10 -2.97 -3.71
CA TYR A 180 0.41 -3.92 -4.69
C TYR A 180 1.90 -3.71 -4.98
N TYR A 181 2.34 -2.46 -5.13
CA TYR A 181 3.76 -2.14 -5.29
C TYR A 181 4.58 -2.57 -4.07
N GLU A 182 4.10 -2.28 -2.87
CA GLU A 182 4.78 -2.66 -1.63
C GLU A 182 4.94 -4.18 -1.50
N TYR A 183 3.98 -4.95 -2.01
CA TYR A 183 4.01 -6.41 -2.00
C TYR A 183 4.86 -7.00 -3.13
N SER A 184 4.74 -6.49 -4.34
CA SER A 184 5.29 -7.11 -5.56
C SER A 184 6.55 -6.46 -6.12
N GLY A 185 6.77 -5.17 -5.85
CA GLY A 185 7.81 -4.36 -6.49
C GLY A 185 7.51 -4.04 -7.97
N ASP A 186 6.26 -4.21 -8.46
CA ASP A 186 5.90 -4.01 -9.86
C ASP A 186 6.06 -2.54 -10.27
N GLN A 187 7.07 -2.26 -11.06
CA GLN A 187 7.44 -0.90 -11.50
C GLN A 187 6.34 -0.22 -12.32
N ARG A 188 5.43 -0.98 -12.94
CA ARG A 188 4.30 -0.41 -13.69
C ARG A 188 3.43 0.51 -12.83
N VAL A 189 3.37 0.26 -11.51
CA VAL A 189 2.65 1.13 -10.57
C VAL A 189 3.25 2.52 -10.54
N ILE A 190 4.58 2.61 -10.43
CA ILE A 190 5.30 3.89 -10.39
C ILE A 190 5.09 4.65 -11.70
N ASP A 191 5.20 3.95 -12.83
CA ASP A 191 5.01 4.53 -14.16
C ASP A 191 3.57 5.04 -14.35
N LEU A 192 2.57 4.24 -13.96
CA LEU A 192 1.16 4.62 -14.01
C LEU A 192 0.89 5.87 -13.16
N MET A 193 1.31 5.85 -11.89
CA MET A 193 1.07 6.96 -10.96
C MET A 193 1.80 8.24 -11.42
N THR A 194 3.02 8.11 -11.93
CA THR A 194 3.79 9.24 -12.46
C THR A 194 3.06 9.90 -13.65
N ASN A 195 2.57 9.11 -14.59
CA ASN A 195 1.84 9.63 -15.75
C ASN A 195 0.49 10.23 -15.36
N TYR A 196 -0.22 9.58 -14.45
CA TYR A 196 -1.49 10.08 -13.93
C TYR A 196 -1.35 11.42 -13.20
N PHE A 197 -0.33 11.58 -12.37
CA PHE A 197 -0.11 12.84 -11.68
C PHE A 197 0.41 13.95 -12.61
N LYS A 198 1.16 13.61 -13.66
CA LYS A 198 1.48 14.57 -14.72
C LYS A 198 0.22 15.03 -15.46
N TRP A 199 -0.70 14.09 -15.76
CA TRP A 199 -2.00 14.43 -16.34
C TRP A 199 -2.80 15.37 -15.42
N GLN A 200 -2.85 15.12 -14.12
CA GLN A 200 -3.55 16.01 -13.16
C GLN A 200 -3.02 17.46 -13.19
N LEU A 201 -1.73 17.65 -13.43
CA LEU A 201 -1.16 19.00 -13.60
C LEU A 201 -1.69 19.72 -14.83
N THR A 202 -2.05 19.00 -15.88
CA THR A 202 -2.59 19.60 -17.11
C THR A 202 -4.05 20.01 -17.02
N VAL A 203 -4.79 19.47 -16.06
CA VAL A 203 -6.21 19.81 -15.86
C VAL A 203 -6.32 21.26 -15.35
N ASP A 204 -7.18 22.06 -15.96
CA ASP A 204 -7.41 23.45 -15.54
C ASP A 204 -7.91 23.51 -14.09
N ASP A 205 -7.38 24.47 -13.30
CA ASP A 205 -7.73 24.63 -11.88
C ASP A 205 -9.24 24.85 -11.65
N SER A 206 -9.95 25.41 -12.63
CA SER A 206 -11.40 25.59 -12.56
C SER A 206 -12.20 24.28 -12.70
N LYS A 207 -11.55 23.22 -13.17
CA LYS A 207 -12.15 21.89 -13.39
C LYS A 207 -11.57 20.83 -12.46
N PHE A 208 -10.40 21.08 -11.87
CA PHE A 208 -9.68 20.13 -11.07
C PHE A 208 -10.28 20.02 -9.67
N LEU A 209 -10.65 18.80 -9.25
CA LEU A 209 -11.22 18.50 -7.93
C LEU A 209 -12.45 19.36 -7.60
N ARG A 210 -13.38 19.53 -8.56
CA ARG A 210 -14.58 20.39 -8.40
C ARG A 210 -15.84 19.60 -8.10
N ASP A 211 -15.87 18.32 -8.34
CA ASP A 211 -16.96 17.46 -7.86
C ASP A 211 -16.99 17.45 -6.33
N TYR A 212 -18.17 17.25 -5.75
CA TYR A 212 -18.37 17.33 -4.30
C TYR A 212 -17.42 16.39 -3.53
N TRP A 213 -17.34 15.13 -3.97
CA TRP A 213 -16.49 14.14 -3.31
C TRP A 213 -15.01 14.37 -3.55
N GLU A 214 -14.63 14.74 -4.75
CA GLU A 214 -13.25 15.06 -5.10
C GLU A 214 -12.73 16.27 -4.31
N ASN A 215 -13.56 17.32 -4.21
CA ASN A 215 -13.21 18.53 -3.49
C ASN A 215 -13.04 18.28 -2.00
N SER A 216 -13.99 17.56 -1.39
CA SER A 216 -13.96 17.28 0.04
C SER A 216 -12.88 16.27 0.45
N ARG A 217 -12.41 15.45 -0.47
CA ARG A 217 -11.46 14.34 -0.21
C ARG A 217 -10.12 14.51 -0.93
N GLY A 218 -9.76 15.72 -1.32
CA GLY A 218 -8.47 15.99 -1.97
C GLY A 218 -7.24 15.59 -1.16
N GLY A 219 -7.38 15.46 0.17
CA GLY A 219 -6.35 14.92 1.04
C GLY A 219 -5.95 13.47 0.71
N ASP A 220 -6.88 12.64 0.25
CA ASP A 220 -6.59 11.27 -0.18
C ASP A 220 -5.72 11.24 -1.44
N ASN A 221 -5.96 12.19 -2.37
CA ASN A 221 -5.10 12.37 -3.54
C ASN A 221 -3.70 12.85 -3.12
N LEU A 222 -3.63 13.83 -2.21
CA LEU A 222 -2.39 14.40 -1.69
C LEU A 222 -1.53 13.34 -0.99
N TRP A 223 -2.15 12.43 -0.24
CA TRP A 223 -1.47 11.30 0.38
C TRP A 223 -0.72 10.46 -0.66
N SER A 224 -1.38 10.11 -1.77
CA SER A 224 -0.79 9.33 -2.85
C SER A 224 0.32 10.07 -3.59
N VAL A 225 0.20 11.39 -3.76
CA VAL A 225 1.24 12.26 -4.31
C VAL A 225 2.48 12.26 -3.43
N TYR A 226 2.34 12.41 -2.12
CA TYR A 226 3.47 12.37 -1.20
C TYR A 226 4.09 10.99 -1.08
N TRP A 227 3.29 9.93 -1.17
CA TRP A 227 3.81 8.57 -1.22
C TRP A 227 4.74 8.39 -2.44
N LEU A 228 4.32 8.80 -3.63
CA LEU A 228 5.14 8.70 -4.83
C LEU A 228 6.38 9.62 -4.74
N TYR A 229 6.23 10.83 -4.20
CA TYR A 229 7.36 11.73 -4.00
C TYR A 229 8.43 11.12 -3.08
N ASN A 230 8.03 10.45 -2.01
CA ASN A 230 8.98 9.78 -1.11
C ASN A 230 9.73 8.62 -1.79
N ILE A 231 9.17 8.03 -2.82
CA ILE A 231 9.82 6.97 -3.62
C ILE A 231 10.74 7.59 -4.68
N THR A 232 10.22 8.47 -5.52
CA THR A 232 10.91 8.96 -6.73
C THR A 232 11.75 10.22 -6.49
N GLY A 233 11.27 11.15 -5.68
CA GLY A 233 11.86 12.47 -5.47
C GLY A 233 11.54 13.48 -6.58
N ASP A 234 10.61 13.17 -7.48
CA ASP A 234 10.26 14.01 -8.62
C ASP A 234 9.59 15.32 -8.18
N SER A 235 10.21 16.45 -8.48
CA SER A 235 9.78 17.79 -7.99
C SER A 235 8.39 18.21 -8.47
N PHE A 236 7.94 17.75 -9.64
CA PHE A 236 6.60 18.07 -10.14
C PHE A 236 5.47 17.62 -9.21
N LEU A 237 5.73 16.60 -8.38
CA LEU A 237 4.76 16.12 -7.38
C LEU A 237 4.53 17.15 -6.28
N LEU A 238 5.52 17.99 -5.97
CA LEU A 238 5.33 19.10 -5.03
C LEU A 238 4.49 20.23 -5.65
N GLU A 239 4.66 20.49 -6.95
CA GLU A 239 3.80 21.44 -7.69
C GLU A 239 2.34 20.94 -7.71
N LEU A 240 2.14 19.64 -7.91
CA LEU A 240 0.81 19.03 -7.84
C LEU A 240 0.23 19.11 -6.43
N ALA A 241 1.04 18.91 -5.38
CA ALA A 241 0.59 19.05 -4.01
C ALA A 241 0.06 20.46 -3.71
N GLU A 242 0.76 21.49 -4.17
CA GLU A 242 0.31 22.89 -4.08
C GLU A 242 -1.00 23.13 -4.87
N LYS A 243 -1.12 22.55 -6.05
CA LYS A 243 -2.34 22.61 -6.85
C LYS A 243 -3.53 21.96 -6.13
N ILE A 244 -3.34 20.76 -5.58
CA ILE A 244 -4.37 20.06 -4.80
C ILE A 244 -4.81 20.95 -3.63
N HIS A 245 -3.86 21.48 -2.86
CA HIS A 245 -4.17 22.35 -1.73
C HIS A 245 -5.04 23.57 -2.12
N ARG A 246 -4.76 24.19 -3.27
CA ARG A 246 -5.56 25.33 -3.75
C ARG A 246 -6.94 24.94 -4.27
N CYS A 247 -7.10 23.72 -4.77
CA CYS A 247 -8.31 23.29 -5.47
C CYS A 247 -9.29 22.50 -4.61
N THR A 248 -8.92 22.14 -3.38
CA THR A 248 -9.74 21.32 -2.48
C THR A 248 -10.34 22.13 -1.34
N ALA A 249 -11.26 21.55 -0.60
CA ALA A 249 -11.90 22.16 0.56
C ALA A 249 -10.85 22.49 1.64
N ASP A 250 -10.95 23.70 2.18
CA ASP A 250 -10.14 24.12 3.33
C ASP A 250 -10.84 23.73 4.63
N TRP A 251 -10.45 22.60 5.17
CA TRP A 251 -11.00 22.04 6.41
C TRP A 251 -10.65 22.85 7.66
N THR A 252 -9.77 23.83 7.56
CA THR A 252 -9.49 24.78 8.66
C THR A 252 -10.57 25.84 8.82
N MET A 253 -11.49 25.92 7.86
CA MET A 253 -12.57 26.92 7.78
C MET A 253 -13.95 26.25 7.94
N ASP A 254 -14.11 25.46 8.98
CA ASP A 254 -15.28 24.61 9.26
C ASP A 254 -16.63 25.36 9.16
N SER A 255 -16.71 26.61 9.64
CA SER A 255 -17.92 27.42 9.60
C SER A 255 -18.37 27.83 8.19
N ARG A 256 -17.54 27.63 7.17
CA ARG A 256 -17.81 27.98 5.76
C ARG A 256 -18.09 26.77 4.88
N LEU A 257 -17.95 25.56 5.40
CA LEU A 257 -18.20 24.33 4.64
C LEU A 257 -19.70 24.03 4.61
N PRO A 258 -20.35 24.10 3.43
CA PRO A 258 -21.75 23.70 3.33
C PRO A 258 -21.86 22.20 3.62
N ASN A 259 -22.79 21.82 4.50
CA ASN A 259 -23.06 20.41 4.82
C ASN A 259 -21.83 19.61 5.33
N TRP A 260 -20.92 20.27 6.05
CA TRP A 260 -19.70 19.65 6.59
C TRP A 260 -19.95 18.32 7.35
N HIS A 261 -21.11 18.21 7.99
CA HIS A 261 -21.52 17.01 8.73
C HIS A 261 -21.78 15.78 7.84
N ASN A 262 -21.89 15.95 6.53
CA ASN A 262 -22.06 14.87 5.58
C ASN A 262 -20.72 14.42 4.94
N VAL A 263 -19.63 15.04 5.36
CA VAL A 263 -18.32 14.76 4.80
C VAL A 263 -17.51 13.92 5.77
N ASN A 264 -17.08 12.76 5.31
CA ASN A 264 -16.15 11.95 6.08
C ASN A 264 -14.77 12.61 6.03
N VAL A 265 -14.34 13.12 7.18
CA VAL A 265 -12.96 13.54 7.39
C VAL A 265 -12.20 12.27 7.77
N ALA A 266 -11.45 11.71 6.84
CA ALA A 266 -10.58 10.56 7.10
C ALA A 266 -9.22 11.02 7.57
#